data_f86a2babb9c45e085e65e8e567412bd9
#
_entry.id   f86a2babb9c45e085e65e8e567412bd9
#
_cell.length_a   1.000
_cell.length_b   1.000
_cell.length_c   1.000
_cell.angle_alpha   90.00
_cell.angle_beta   90.00
_cell.angle_gamma   90.00
#
_symmetry.space_group_name_H-M   'P 1'
#
loop_
_entity.id
_entity.type
_entity.pdbx_description
1 polymer ?
#
loop_
_entity_poly.entity_id
_entity_poly.type
_entity_poly.pdbx_seq_one_letter_code
_entity_poly.pdbx_strand_id
1 'polypeptide(L)'
;MTDQDKLIAAIEDQLRRDADAIALHHLRRLIYQDSRDDLCFHFEDLTVDCTRQPLTQDILQRLLTLAEAKSLADFIRAMFAGKAINLSEDRPVSHCRLRTPDYRQSEAYRKLTHFADNVRANQNIKSIVNLGIGGSDLGPSMVTAGLAGFHDGPVVHYVGNVDPHALYDILAQCDPRSTLFITTSKTFTTSETLANAGLAKGWLKQNGVAPEAAMVAVTTYQERAVDWGIDPARIFDFDEGVGGRYSLWSAVGLSVMIAVGSTAFDQLLDGAHAMDNHFETAPFASNIPVIMGLLRVWHRSYLGHMAYGIMPYDQRLARLPAWAQQLEMESNGKSVTRHGKPLDQPAGPLIWGEAGVNSQHSFFQWLHQSVDIVPIDILIARKPANLLGDVAWQASHKTLAINAVAQAEALAVGVEHVDAP
;
A
#
# COMPACT_ATOMS: atom_id res chain seq x y z
N MET A 1 20.09 32.19 7.46
CA MET A 1 20.49 30.78 7.15
C MET A 1 21.24 30.24 8.35
N THR A 2 20.70 29.24 9.01
CA THR A 2 21.39 28.55 10.12
C THR A 2 22.57 27.73 9.60
N ASP A 3 23.45 27.26 10.47
CA ASP A 3 24.54 26.36 10.04
C ASP A 3 24.00 25.02 9.52
N GLN A 4 22.86 24.57 10.04
CA GLN A 4 22.12 23.40 9.52
C GLN A 4 21.59 23.65 8.09
N ASP A 5 21.04 24.84 7.80
CA ASP A 5 20.59 25.19 6.44
C ASP A 5 21.75 25.17 5.44
N LYS A 6 22.94 25.66 5.85
CA LYS A 6 24.14 25.62 5.00
C LYS A 6 24.61 24.19 4.75
N LEU A 7 24.57 23.33 5.77
CA LEU A 7 24.93 21.91 5.65
C LEU A 7 23.98 21.21 4.67
N ILE A 8 22.67 21.37 4.85
CA ILE A 8 21.64 20.79 3.96
C ILE A 8 21.89 21.23 2.51
N ALA A 9 22.07 22.53 2.28
CA ALA A 9 22.34 23.06 0.94
C ALA A 9 23.60 22.46 0.31
N ALA A 10 24.68 22.32 1.07
CA ALA A 10 25.92 21.72 0.58
C ALA A 10 25.76 20.23 0.20
N ILE A 11 24.97 19.45 0.99
CA ILE A 11 24.69 18.05 0.69
C ILE A 11 23.82 17.95 -0.57
N GLU A 12 22.77 18.78 -0.66
CA GLU A 12 21.86 18.79 -1.83
C GLU A 12 22.61 19.17 -3.12
N ASP A 13 23.53 20.15 -3.06
CA ASP A 13 24.37 20.53 -4.20
C ASP A 13 25.31 19.41 -4.62
N GLN A 14 25.85 18.64 -3.66
CA GLN A 14 26.68 17.48 -3.99
C GLN A 14 25.84 16.37 -4.62
N LEU A 15 24.65 16.08 -4.11
CA LEU A 15 23.73 15.09 -4.69
C LEU A 15 23.33 15.47 -6.13
N ARG A 16 23.15 16.75 -6.45
CA ARG A 16 22.92 17.19 -7.84
C ARG A 16 24.12 16.89 -8.74
N ARG A 17 25.34 17.18 -8.28
CA ARG A 17 26.55 16.83 -9.02
C ARG A 17 26.71 15.33 -9.21
N ASP A 18 26.36 14.54 -8.19
CA ASP A 18 26.38 13.08 -8.27
C ASP A 18 25.36 12.56 -9.28
N ALA A 19 24.16 13.18 -9.34
CA ALA A 19 23.14 12.84 -10.32
C ALA A 19 23.59 13.14 -11.76
N ASP A 20 24.20 14.31 -11.98
CA ASP A 20 24.77 14.65 -13.27
C ASP A 20 25.90 13.67 -13.67
N ALA A 21 26.77 13.30 -12.73
CA ALA A 21 27.87 12.38 -12.98
C ALA A 21 27.38 10.95 -13.29
N ILE A 22 26.41 10.44 -12.53
CA ILE A 22 25.91 9.07 -12.72
C ILE A 22 25.10 8.94 -14.01
N ALA A 23 24.40 10.00 -14.42
CA ALA A 23 23.63 10.04 -15.67
C ALA A 23 24.50 9.95 -16.94
N LEU A 24 25.79 10.29 -16.82
CA LEU A 24 26.76 10.15 -17.94
C LEU A 24 27.19 8.70 -18.18
N HIS A 25 26.86 7.79 -17.28
CA HIS A 25 27.32 6.40 -17.34
C HIS A 25 26.13 5.44 -17.40
N HIS A 26 26.21 4.48 -18.32
CA HIS A 26 25.25 3.39 -18.34
C HIS A 26 25.34 2.56 -17.05
N LEU A 27 24.17 2.20 -16.46
CA LEU A 27 24.06 1.46 -15.21
C LEU A 27 24.89 0.13 -15.21
N ARG A 28 25.01 -0.52 -16.37
CA ARG A 28 25.88 -1.69 -16.60
C ARG A 28 27.30 -1.52 -16.05
N ARG A 29 27.91 -0.32 -16.19
CA ARG A 29 29.25 -0.08 -15.68
C ARG A 29 29.30 -0.18 -14.16
N LEU A 30 28.30 0.38 -13.49
CA LEU A 30 28.22 0.30 -12.02
C LEU A 30 28.01 -1.13 -11.54
N ILE A 31 27.21 -1.93 -12.27
CA ILE A 31 26.89 -3.31 -11.90
C ILE A 31 28.12 -4.22 -11.99
N TYR A 32 28.99 -4.03 -13.00
CA TYR A 32 30.10 -4.94 -13.26
C TYR A 32 31.44 -4.48 -12.71
N GLN A 33 31.57 -3.25 -12.22
CA GLN A 33 32.86 -2.72 -11.76
C GLN A 33 33.18 -3.05 -10.31
N ASP A 34 32.18 -3.11 -9.41
CA ASP A 34 32.38 -3.30 -7.99
C ASP A 34 31.36 -4.29 -7.39
N SER A 35 31.70 -4.94 -6.28
CA SER A 35 30.72 -5.64 -5.46
C SER A 35 29.67 -4.63 -4.95
N ARG A 36 28.42 -4.99 -5.09
CA ARG A 36 27.29 -4.16 -4.68
C ARG A 36 26.45 -4.84 -3.58
N ASP A 37 27.01 -5.85 -2.93
CA ASP A 37 26.33 -6.64 -1.91
C ASP A 37 25.82 -5.78 -0.74
N ASP A 38 26.53 -4.69 -0.44
CA ASP A 38 26.16 -3.70 0.57
C ASP A 38 24.89 -2.90 0.22
N LEU A 39 24.35 -3.05 -0.99
CA LEU A 39 23.06 -2.48 -1.43
C LEU A 39 21.90 -3.50 -1.33
N CYS A 40 22.11 -4.62 -0.67
CA CYS A 40 21.08 -5.59 -0.31
C CYS A 40 20.71 -5.43 1.17
N PHE A 41 19.43 -5.23 1.43
CA PHE A 41 18.90 -5.01 2.78
C PHE A 41 17.97 -6.16 3.16
N HIS A 42 18.06 -6.59 4.41
CA HIS A 42 17.32 -7.74 4.91
C HIS A 42 16.58 -7.38 6.20
N PHE A 43 15.34 -7.82 6.29
CA PHE A 43 14.55 -7.78 7.52
C PHE A 43 13.62 -8.98 7.53
N GLU A 44 13.79 -9.88 8.50
CA GLU A 44 13.06 -11.15 8.57
C GLU A 44 13.12 -11.89 7.21
N ASP A 45 11.97 -12.19 6.62
CA ASP A 45 11.87 -12.87 5.31
C ASP A 45 11.89 -11.93 4.10
N LEU A 46 11.98 -10.60 4.33
CA LEU A 46 12.05 -9.59 3.28
C LEU A 46 13.50 -9.31 2.87
N THR A 47 13.76 -9.30 1.57
CA THR A 47 15.01 -8.83 0.97
C THR A 47 14.70 -7.71 -0.01
N VAL A 48 15.37 -6.58 0.13
CA VAL A 48 15.34 -5.46 -0.81
C VAL A 48 16.70 -5.34 -1.49
N ASP A 49 16.75 -5.71 -2.76
CA ASP A 49 17.94 -5.69 -3.60
C ASP A 49 17.98 -4.39 -4.42
N CYS A 50 18.84 -3.47 -4.04
CA CYS A 50 19.09 -2.20 -4.73
C CYS A 50 20.34 -2.23 -5.62
N THR A 51 20.93 -3.41 -5.87
CA THR A 51 22.16 -3.54 -6.66
C THR A 51 22.00 -3.10 -8.10
N ARG A 52 20.78 -3.06 -8.62
CA ARG A 52 20.42 -2.63 -9.98
C ARG A 52 19.84 -1.22 -10.06
N GLN A 53 20.19 -0.39 -9.06
CA GLN A 53 19.82 1.03 -9.04
C GLN A 53 21.03 1.91 -9.44
N PRO A 54 20.82 3.10 -10.04
CA PRO A 54 21.89 4.08 -10.27
C PRO A 54 22.31 4.74 -8.95
N LEU A 55 22.97 3.96 -8.10
CA LEU A 55 23.32 4.29 -6.72
C LEU A 55 24.72 3.77 -6.43
N THR A 56 25.54 4.57 -5.75
CA THR A 56 26.82 4.13 -5.15
C THR A 56 26.71 4.21 -3.63
N GLN A 57 27.64 3.58 -2.91
CA GLN A 57 27.70 3.71 -1.46
C GLN A 57 27.87 5.16 -1.00
N ASP A 58 28.68 5.94 -1.73
CA ASP A 58 28.87 7.37 -1.42
C ASP A 58 27.58 8.17 -1.57
N ILE A 59 26.79 7.92 -2.63
CA ILE A 59 25.49 8.56 -2.83
C ILE A 59 24.53 8.16 -1.71
N LEU A 60 24.47 6.86 -1.38
CA LEU A 60 23.63 6.37 -0.28
C LEU A 60 24.00 7.04 1.04
N GLN A 61 25.31 7.12 1.35
CA GLN A 61 25.77 7.79 2.57
C GLN A 61 25.38 9.28 2.61
N ARG A 62 25.44 9.98 1.47
CA ARG A 62 24.98 11.38 1.40
C ARG A 62 23.47 11.51 1.59
N LEU A 63 22.67 10.60 1.04
CA LEU A 63 21.23 10.55 1.26
C LEU A 63 20.89 10.29 2.73
N LEU A 64 21.62 9.40 3.38
CA LEU A 64 21.48 9.15 4.83
C LEU A 64 21.83 10.40 5.64
N THR A 65 22.94 11.06 5.31
CA THR A 65 23.35 12.31 5.96
C THR A 65 22.33 13.43 5.74
N LEU A 66 21.71 13.48 4.56
CA LEU A 66 20.60 14.42 4.29
C LEU A 66 19.39 14.13 5.19
N ALA A 67 19.00 12.87 5.36
CA ALA A 67 17.91 12.47 6.23
C ALA A 67 18.16 12.88 7.69
N GLU A 68 19.39 12.68 8.18
CA GLU A 68 19.80 13.12 9.53
C GLU A 68 19.77 14.65 9.65
N ALA A 69 20.35 15.37 8.69
CA ALA A 69 20.35 16.82 8.68
C ALA A 69 18.94 17.42 8.61
N LYS A 70 18.00 16.72 7.97
CA LYS A 70 16.57 17.10 7.94
C LYS A 70 15.77 16.59 9.15
N SER A 71 16.43 16.07 10.18
CA SER A 71 15.83 15.60 11.45
C SER A 71 14.77 14.51 11.24
N LEU A 72 14.95 13.59 10.27
CA LEU A 72 14.00 12.51 10.01
C LEU A 72 13.76 11.65 11.26
N ALA A 73 14.78 11.38 12.07
CA ALA A 73 14.65 10.63 13.31
C ALA A 73 13.69 11.29 14.32
N ASP A 74 13.69 12.63 14.40
CA ASP A 74 12.77 13.36 15.28
C ASP A 74 11.32 13.23 14.78
N PHE A 75 11.13 13.22 13.47
CA PHE A 75 9.82 13.00 12.85
C PHE A 75 9.28 11.61 13.13
N ILE A 76 10.11 10.58 12.95
CA ILE A 76 9.74 9.19 13.24
C ILE A 76 9.34 9.07 14.71
N ARG A 77 10.18 9.55 15.63
CA ARG A 77 9.86 9.55 17.08
C ARG A 77 8.58 10.31 17.41
N ALA A 78 8.36 11.47 16.77
CA ALA A 78 7.16 12.26 17.01
C ALA A 78 5.89 11.54 16.53
N MET A 79 5.97 10.82 15.40
CA MET A 79 4.87 10.01 14.87
C MET A 79 4.49 8.88 15.83
N PHE A 80 5.46 8.07 16.24
CA PHE A 80 5.20 6.95 17.16
C PHE A 80 4.78 7.41 18.56
N ALA A 81 5.28 8.56 19.01
CA ALA A 81 4.85 9.20 20.26
C ALA A 81 3.44 9.82 20.19
N GLY A 82 2.75 9.76 19.03
CA GLY A 82 1.41 10.31 18.86
C GLY A 82 1.34 11.84 18.95
N LYS A 83 2.42 12.55 18.60
CA LYS A 83 2.39 14.02 18.51
C LYS A 83 1.56 14.48 17.32
N ALA A 84 0.95 15.68 17.42
CA ALA A 84 0.18 16.31 16.35
C ALA A 84 1.10 16.76 15.20
N ILE A 85 1.60 15.80 14.40
CA ILE A 85 2.50 16.06 13.26
C ILE A 85 1.76 16.34 11.95
N ASN A 86 0.45 16.07 11.89
CA ASN A 86 -0.41 16.47 10.78
C ASN A 86 -0.86 17.92 11.01
N LEU A 87 -0.05 18.86 10.54
CA LEU A 87 -0.28 20.29 10.81
C LEU A 87 -1.53 20.85 10.11
N SER A 88 -1.98 20.26 9.00
CA SER A 88 -3.16 20.72 8.26
C SER A 88 -4.47 20.42 8.97
N GLU A 89 -4.48 19.39 9.83
CA GLU A 89 -5.65 18.93 10.56
C GLU A 89 -5.46 19.01 12.09
N ASP A 90 -4.30 19.51 12.52
CA ASP A 90 -3.87 19.67 13.93
C ASP A 90 -4.11 18.43 14.78
N ARG A 91 -3.63 17.28 14.27
CA ARG A 91 -3.84 15.98 14.95
C ARG A 91 -2.67 15.01 14.77
N PRO A 92 -2.57 13.96 15.62
CA PRO A 92 -1.62 12.89 15.43
C PRO A 92 -1.95 12.07 14.19
N VAL A 93 -0.98 11.24 13.75
CA VAL A 93 -1.20 10.14 12.80
C VAL A 93 -1.13 8.82 13.59
N SER A 94 -2.28 8.12 13.67
CA SER A 94 -2.48 7.04 14.65
C SER A 94 -2.44 5.64 14.03
N HIS A 95 -2.16 5.51 12.73
CA HIS A 95 -2.26 4.22 12.04
C HIS A 95 -1.31 3.13 12.60
N CYS A 96 -0.12 3.49 13.10
CA CYS A 96 0.81 2.53 13.71
C CYS A 96 0.24 1.91 15.00
N ARG A 97 -0.54 2.67 15.78
CA ARG A 97 -1.16 2.19 17.03
C ARG A 97 -2.13 1.02 16.78
N LEU A 98 -2.79 1.00 15.61
CA LEU A 98 -3.75 -0.05 15.25
C LEU A 98 -3.09 -1.42 15.05
N ARG A 99 -1.77 -1.47 14.88
CA ARG A 99 -1.00 -2.69 14.64
C ARG A 99 -0.36 -3.25 15.92
N THR A 100 -0.41 -2.48 17.00
CA THR A 100 0.20 -2.90 18.28
C THR A 100 -0.59 -4.01 18.97
N PRO A 101 0.08 -4.89 19.76
CA PRO A 101 -0.59 -5.88 20.59
C PRO A 101 -1.60 -5.26 21.57
N ASP A 102 -1.34 -4.05 22.06
CA ASP A 102 -2.22 -3.35 23.02
C ASP A 102 -3.56 -2.96 22.37
N TYR A 103 -3.53 -2.54 21.10
CA TYR A 103 -4.77 -2.24 20.38
C TYR A 103 -5.69 -3.46 20.28
N ARG A 104 -5.13 -4.65 20.07
CA ARG A 104 -5.89 -5.91 20.02
C ARG A 104 -6.60 -6.25 21.36
N GLN A 105 -6.14 -5.68 22.45
CA GLN A 105 -6.78 -5.82 23.76
C GLN A 105 -7.88 -4.78 24.01
N SER A 106 -8.06 -3.81 23.09
CA SER A 106 -9.10 -2.79 23.23
C SER A 106 -10.51 -3.37 23.07
N GLU A 107 -11.49 -2.71 23.68
CA GLU A 107 -12.90 -3.07 23.54
C GLU A 107 -13.36 -2.97 22.07
N ALA A 108 -12.92 -1.93 21.35
CA ALA A 108 -13.25 -1.73 19.95
C ALA A 108 -12.77 -2.90 19.08
N TYR A 109 -11.53 -3.37 19.28
CA TYR A 109 -11.00 -4.50 18.51
C TYR A 109 -11.72 -5.81 18.88
N ARG A 110 -11.98 -6.06 20.16
CA ARG A 110 -12.74 -7.25 20.61
C ARG A 110 -14.18 -7.25 20.07
N LYS A 111 -14.85 -6.09 20.02
CA LYS A 111 -16.17 -5.96 19.39
C LYS A 111 -16.10 -6.33 17.89
N LEU A 112 -15.08 -5.84 17.20
CA LEU A 112 -14.85 -6.09 15.78
C LEU A 112 -14.61 -7.58 15.49
N THR A 113 -13.68 -8.22 16.21
CA THR A 113 -13.35 -9.64 16.05
C THR A 113 -14.54 -10.53 16.38
N HIS A 114 -15.24 -10.25 17.50
CA HIS A 114 -16.44 -10.99 17.86
C HIS A 114 -17.53 -10.92 16.78
N PHE A 115 -17.72 -9.75 16.18
CA PHE A 115 -18.66 -9.59 15.08
C PHE A 115 -18.22 -10.39 13.83
N ALA A 116 -16.96 -10.28 13.45
CA ALA A 116 -16.41 -11.02 12.31
C ALA A 116 -16.56 -12.54 12.49
N ASP A 117 -16.22 -13.06 13.68
CA ASP A 117 -16.30 -14.48 13.99
C ASP A 117 -17.77 -14.97 13.99
N ASN A 118 -18.72 -14.16 14.49
CA ASN A 118 -20.14 -14.48 14.41
C ASN A 118 -20.67 -14.51 12.96
N VAL A 119 -20.22 -13.58 12.11
CA VAL A 119 -20.56 -13.58 10.68
C VAL A 119 -20.03 -14.85 10.02
N ARG A 120 -18.80 -15.25 10.30
CA ARG A 120 -18.15 -16.46 9.76
C ARG A 120 -18.84 -17.75 10.24
N ALA A 121 -19.26 -17.79 11.49
CA ALA A 121 -19.98 -18.93 12.06
C ALA A 121 -21.40 -19.08 11.48
N ASN A 122 -21.98 -17.99 10.99
CA ASN A 122 -23.34 -17.99 10.44
C ASN A 122 -23.37 -18.53 9.01
N GLN A 123 -23.70 -19.82 8.88
CA GLN A 123 -23.78 -20.51 7.60
C GLN A 123 -24.80 -19.93 6.60
N ASN A 124 -25.69 -19.06 7.04
CA ASN A 124 -26.66 -18.38 6.16
C ASN A 124 -26.04 -17.18 5.45
N ILE A 125 -24.92 -16.61 5.92
CA ILE A 125 -24.22 -15.51 5.24
C ILE A 125 -23.21 -16.11 4.25
N LYS A 126 -23.40 -15.79 2.97
CA LYS A 126 -22.55 -16.30 1.86
C LYS A 126 -21.75 -15.20 1.19
N SER A 127 -22.28 -13.99 1.19
CA SER A 127 -21.69 -12.85 0.49
C SER A 127 -21.55 -11.64 1.42
N ILE A 128 -20.41 -10.98 1.34
CA ILE A 128 -20.15 -9.67 1.95
C ILE A 128 -19.95 -8.67 0.81
N VAL A 129 -20.63 -7.54 0.86
CA VAL A 129 -20.43 -6.46 -0.10
C VAL A 129 -19.92 -5.23 0.65
N ASN A 130 -18.66 -4.90 0.46
CA ASN A 130 -18.03 -3.70 1.03
C ASN A 130 -18.29 -2.51 0.10
N LEU A 131 -19.05 -1.54 0.60
CA LEU A 131 -19.36 -0.28 -0.08
C LEU A 131 -18.45 0.80 0.47
N GLY A 132 -17.43 1.19 -0.27
CA GLY A 132 -16.45 2.17 0.17
C GLY A 132 -15.59 2.63 -0.98
N ILE A 133 -15.04 3.84 -0.93
CA ILE A 133 -14.22 4.44 -1.98
C ILE A 133 -12.84 4.84 -1.44
N GLY A 134 -11.83 4.87 -2.29
CA GLY A 134 -10.47 5.25 -1.91
C GLY A 134 -9.89 4.34 -0.83
N GLY A 135 -9.52 4.88 0.33
CA GLY A 135 -8.95 4.10 1.44
C GLY A 135 -9.90 3.07 2.05
N SER A 136 -11.21 3.24 1.85
CA SER A 136 -12.23 2.29 2.28
C SER A 136 -12.44 1.10 1.31
N ASP A 137 -11.78 1.13 0.14
CA ASP A 137 -11.80 0.08 -0.87
C ASP A 137 -10.40 -0.49 -1.14
N LEU A 138 -9.44 0.37 -1.54
CA LEU A 138 -8.19 -0.05 -2.15
C LEU A 138 -7.34 -0.95 -1.24
N GLY A 139 -7.18 -0.59 0.03
CA GLY A 139 -6.44 -1.40 1.00
C GLY A 139 -7.11 -2.75 1.27
N PRO A 140 -8.37 -2.77 1.72
CA PRO A 140 -9.11 -4.01 1.97
C PRO A 140 -9.20 -4.93 0.75
N SER A 141 -9.49 -4.40 -0.45
CA SER A 141 -9.60 -5.21 -1.68
C SER A 141 -8.26 -5.78 -2.10
N MET A 142 -7.17 -5.03 -1.96
CA MET A 142 -5.80 -5.49 -2.23
C MET A 142 -5.42 -6.64 -1.29
N VAL A 143 -5.63 -6.47 0.02
CA VAL A 143 -5.27 -7.50 1.01
C VAL A 143 -6.15 -8.74 0.88
N THR A 144 -7.45 -8.59 0.63
CA THR A 144 -8.33 -9.76 0.38
C THR A 144 -7.84 -10.58 -0.81
N ALA A 145 -7.43 -9.92 -1.90
CA ALA A 145 -6.84 -10.60 -3.05
C ALA A 145 -5.48 -11.24 -2.69
N GLY A 146 -4.61 -10.50 -1.99
CA GLY A 146 -3.29 -10.98 -1.54
C GLY A 146 -3.37 -12.22 -0.64
N LEU A 147 -4.37 -12.25 0.22
CA LEU A 147 -4.60 -13.34 1.17
C LEU A 147 -5.60 -14.41 0.65
N ALA A 148 -5.90 -14.44 -0.65
CA ALA A 148 -6.89 -15.35 -1.22
C ALA A 148 -6.63 -16.85 -0.87
N GLY A 149 -5.38 -17.24 -0.63
CA GLY A 149 -5.03 -18.60 -0.21
C GLY A 149 -5.45 -18.95 1.23
N PHE A 150 -5.84 -17.97 2.03
CA PHE A 150 -6.30 -18.12 3.41
C PHE A 150 -7.80 -17.84 3.55
N HIS A 151 -8.47 -17.52 2.43
CA HIS A 151 -9.88 -17.18 2.41
C HIS A 151 -10.73 -18.45 2.59
N ASP A 152 -11.36 -18.57 3.74
CA ASP A 152 -12.25 -19.69 4.12
C ASP A 152 -13.62 -19.20 4.66
N GLY A 153 -13.84 -17.87 4.65
CA GLY A 153 -15.08 -17.21 5.02
C GLY A 153 -16.04 -16.97 3.84
N PRO A 154 -17.09 -16.16 4.03
CA PRO A 154 -17.99 -15.71 2.97
C PRO A 154 -17.26 -14.99 1.84
N VAL A 155 -17.78 -15.08 0.61
CA VAL A 155 -17.20 -14.36 -0.55
C VAL A 155 -17.32 -12.84 -0.32
N VAL A 156 -16.23 -12.12 -0.52
CA VAL A 156 -16.20 -10.66 -0.34
C VAL A 156 -16.13 -9.97 -1.69
N HIS A 157 -17.05 -9.03 -1.90
CA HIS A 157 -17.11 -8.14 -3.06
C HIS A 157 -16.83 -6.71 -2.62
N TYR A 158 -16.20 -5.93 -3.51
CA TYR A 158 -15.85 -4.54 -3.27
C TYR A 158 -16.51 -3.64 -4.32
N VAL A 159 -17.18 -2.58 -3.85
CA VAL A 159 -17.83 -1.56 -4.69
C VAL A 159 -17.21 -0.20 -4.36
N GLY A 160 -16.22 0.19 -5.15
CA GLY A 160 -15.47 1.45 -4.99
C GLY A 160 -15.84 2.53 -6.01
N ASN A 161 -16.95 2.38 -6.73
CA ASN A 161 -17.40 3.34 -7.73
C ASN A 161 -18.92 3.57 -7.62
N VAL A 162 -19.38 4.77 -7.94
CA VAL A 162 -20.79 5.14 -8.01
C VAL A 162 -21.45 4.74 -9.33
N ASP A 163 -20.65 4.28 -10.31
CA ASP A 163 -21.21 3.66 -11.52
C ASP A 163 -22.13 2.50 -11.13
N PRO A 164 -23.43 2.56 -11.52
CA PRO A 164 -24.41 1.57 -11.12
C PRO A 164 -24.04 0.15 -11.53
N HIS A 165 -23.27 -0.05 -12.61
CA HIS A 165 -22.79 -1.37 -13.04
C HIS A 165 -21.90 -2.01 -11.98
N ALA A 166 -21.10 -1.22 -11.25
CA ALA A 166 -20.24 -1.74 -10.21
C ALA A 166 -20.99 -2.48 -9.10
N LEU A 167 -22.17 -2.00 -8.72
CA LEU A 167 -23.02 -2.66 -7.73
C LEU A 167 -23.97 -3.68 -8.38
N TYR A 168 -24.56 -3.35 -9.53
CA TYR A 168 -25.55 -4.18 -10.20
C TYR A 168 -25.03 -5.58 -10.53
N ASP A 169 -23.84 -5.67 -11.12
CA ASP A 169 -23.24 -6.94 -11.52
C ASP A 169 -22.90 -7.83 -10.32
N ILE A 170 -22.59 -7.22 -9.17
CA ILE A 170 -22.36 -7.95 -7.91
C ILE A 170 -23.70 -8.45 -7.36
N LEU A 171 -24.73 -7.60 -7.31
CA LEU A 171 -26.04 -8.00 -6.80
C LEU A 171 -26.69 -9.11 -7.63
N ALA A 172 -26.41 -9.17 -8.94
CA ALA A 172 -26.86 -10.25 -9.81
C ALA A 172 -26.30 -11.64 -9.43
N GLN A 173 -25.20 -11.67 -8.68
CA GLN A 173 -24.53 -12.89 -8.20
C GLN A 173 -24.85 -13.20 -6.73
N CYS A 174 -25.55 -12.32 -6.04
CA CYS A 174 -25.84 -12.41 -4.62
C CYS A 174 -27.31 -12.77 -4.34
N ASP A 175 -27.52 -13.56 -3.27
CA ASP A 175 -28.85 -13.77 -2.71
C ASP A 175 -29.08 -12.74 -1.58
N PRO A 176 -30.18 -11.92 -1.65
CA PRO A 176 -30.45 -10.90 -0.65
C PRO A 176 -30.57 -11.43 0.79
N ARG A 177 -30.97 -12.68 0.97
CA ARG A 177 -31.14 -13.30 2.29
C ARG A 177 -29.83 -13.80 2.90
N SER A 178 -28.79 -13.88 2.10
CA SER A 178 -27.47 -14.37 2.52
C SER A 178 -26.34 -13.35 2.29
N THR A 179 -26.70 -12.09 2.03
CA THR A 179 -25.74 -11.00 1.76
C THR A 179 -25.73 -10.00 2.92
N LEU A 180 -24.53 -9.67 3.39
CA LEU A 180 -24.25 -8.60 4.35
C LEU A 180 -23.54 -7.45 3.66
N PHE A 181 -23.99 -6.21 3.86
CA PHE A 181 -23.37 -5.00 3.35
C PHE A 181 -22.59 -4.28 4.44
N ILE A 182 -21.36 -3.89 4.13
CA ILE A 182 -20.52 -3.06 5.00
C ILE A 182 -20.38 -1.69 4.34
N THR A 183 -21.02 -0.67 4.90
CA THR A 183 -20.93 0.71 4.44
C THR A 183 -19.75 1.38 5.12
N THR A 184 -18.65 1.56 4.39
CA THR A 184 -17.39 2.05 4.93
C THR A 184 -17.13 3.48 4.47
N SER A 185 -17.31 4.45 5.38
CA SER A 185 -17.05 5.87 5.13
C SER A 185 -16.62 6.56 6.43
N LYS A 186 -15.41 7.10 6.48
CA LYS A 186 -14.86 7.75 7.69
C LYS A 186 -15.82 8.80 8.25
N THR A 187 -16.32 9.71 7.41
CA THR A 187 -17.21 10.80 7.81
C THR A 187 -18.69 10.48 7.72
N PHE A 188 -19.05 9.36 7.12
CA PHE A 188 -20.40 8.95 6.76
C PHE A 188 -21.18 10.04 5.97
N THR A 189 -20.44 10.74 5.09
CA THR A 189 -20.98 11.80 4.21
C THR A 189 -20.50 11.64 2.77
N THR A 190 -19.70 10.60 2.46
CA THR A 190 -19.21 10.33 1.11
C THR A 190 -20.40 10.00 0.21
N SER A 191 -20.73 10.90 -0.72
CA SER A 191 -21.94 10.83 -1.56
C SER A 191 -22.04 9.53 -2.34
N GLU A 192 -20.94 9.07 -2.93
CA GLU A 192 -20.82 7.84 -3.74
C GLU A 192 -21.09 6.59 -2.90
N THR A 193 -20.50 6.54 -1.71
CA THR A 193 -20.68 5.42 -0.77
C THR A 193 -22.15 5.36 -0.30
N LEU A 194 -22.73 6.51 0.06
CA LEU A 194 -24.12 6.56 0.52
C LEU A 194 -25.13 6.30 -0.60
N ALA A 195 -24.82 6.69 -1.85
CA ALA A 195 -25.64 6.35 -3.01
C ALA A 195 -25.68 4.83 -3.20
N ASN A 196 -24.54 4.16 -3.21
CA ASN A 196 -24.45 2.70 -3.32
C ASN A 196 -25.15 2.00 -2.14
N ALA A 197 -24.97 2.51 -0.91
CA ALA A 197 -25.66 1.99 0.27
C ALA A 197 -27.20 2.15 0.16
N GLY A 198 -27.67 3.26 -0.40
CA GLY A 198 -29.09 3.50 -0.68
C GLY A 198 -29.66 2.51 -1.69
N LEU A 199 -28.93 2.23 -2.77
CA LEU A 199 -29.30 1.20 -3.76
C LEU A 199 -29.36 -0.20 -3.13
N ALA A 200 -28.34 -0.57 -2.34
CA ALA A 200 -28.30 -1.84 -1.60
C ALA A 200 -29.48 -1.96 -0.62
N LYS A 201 -29.79 -0.89 0.13
CA LYS A 201 -30.94 -0.83 1.04
C LYS A 201 -32.26 -1.03 0.29
N GLY A 202 -32.42 -0.39 -0.88
CA GLY A 202 -33.57 -0.56 -1.77
C GLY A 202 -33.71 -2.01 -2.26
N TRP A 203 -32.61 -2.62 -2.71
CA TRP A 203 -32.57 -3.99 -3.17
C TRP A 203 -32.94 -5.01 -2.09
N LEU A 204 -32.46 -4.84 -0.85
CA LEU A 204 -32.88 -5.66 0.29
C LEU A 204 -34.37 -5.57 0.53
N LYS A 205 -34.95 -4.35 0.58
CA LYS A 205 -36.40 -4.13 0.80
C LYS A 205 -37.24 -4.75 -0.29
N GLN A 206 -36.86 -4.59 -1.56
CA GLN A 206 -37.59 -5.18 -2.70
C GLN A 206 -37.66 -6.71 -2.63
N ASN A 207 -36.67 -7.32 -1.99
CA ASN A 207 -36.57 -8.78 -1.80
C ASN A 207 -37.08 -9.25 -0.42
N GLY A 208 -37.76 -8.38 0.35
CA GLY A 208 -38.36 -8.74 1.63
C GLY A 208 -37.38 -8.96 2.76
N VAL A 209 -36.13 -8.40 2.65
CA VAL A 209 -35.11 -8.45 3.69
C VAL A 209 -35.08 -7.12 4.44
N ALA A 210 -35.10 -7.18 5.77
CA ALA A 210 -34.94 -6.01 6.62
C ALA A 210 -33.53 -5.47 6.56
N PRO A 211 -33.29 -4.22 6.08
CA PRO A 211 -31.92 -3.70 5.96
C PRO A 211 -31.14 -3.65 7.27
N GLU A 212 -31.84 -3.42 8.39
CA GLU A 212 -31.26 -3.37 9.74
C GLU A 212 -30.55 -4.68 10.11
N ALA A 213 -31.01 -5.82 9.57
CA ALA A 213 -30.40 -7.13 9.79
C ALA A 213 -29.22 -7.42 8.85
N ALA A 214 -29.11 -6.71 7.73
CA ALA A 214 -28.16 -7.01 6.65
C ALA A 214 -27.17 -5.88 6.35
N MET A 215 -27.19 -4.78 7.11
CA MET A 215 -26.29 -3.65 6.92
C MET A 215 -25.45 -3.38 8.16
N VAL A 216 -24.21 -2.95 7.92
CA VAL A 216 -23.18 -2.60 8.92
C VAL A 216 -22.57 -1.28 8.50
N ALA A 217 -22.13 -0.45 9.43
CA ALA A 217 -21.36 0.75 9.14
C ALA A 217 -19.97 0.69 9.77
N VAL A 218 -18.99 1.24 9.06
CA VAL A 218 -17.65 1.55 9.55
C VAL A 218 -17.42 3.05 9.39
N THR A 219 -17.39 3.78 10.52
CA THR A 219 -17.33 5.25 10.50
C THR A 219 -16.84 5.80 11.84
N THR A 220 -16.21 7.00 11.83
CA THR A 220 -15.89 7.75 13.04
C THR A 220 -17.07 8.59 13.53
N TYR A 221 -18.13 8.75 12.72
CA TYR A 221 -19.34 9.52 13.03
C TYR A 221 -20.57 8.60 13.21
N GLN A 222 -20.61 7.92 14.35
CA GLN A 222 -21.63 6.89 14.65
C GLN A 222 -23.06 7.45 14.58
N GLU A 223 -23.30 8.66 15.09
CA GLU A 223 -24.64 9.29 15.07
C GLU A 223 -25.20 9.39 13.65
N ARG A 224 -24.38 9.75 12.66
CA ARG A 224 -24.82 9.84 11.26
C ARG A 224 -25.25 8.50 10.69
N ALA A 225 -24.57 7.43 11.08
CA ALA A 225 -24.92 6.08 10.67
C ALA A 225 -26.23 5.62 11.32
N VAL A 226 -26.45 5.98 12.59
CA VAL A 226 -27.74 5.75 13.30
C VAL A 226 -28.87 6.50 12.61
N ASP A 227 -28.70 7.80 12.33
CA ASP A 227 -29.70 8.63 11.65
C ASP A 227 -30.02 8.11 10.23
N TRP A 228 -29.04 7.50 9.57
CA TRP A 228 -29.24 6.86 8.26
C TRP A 228 -30.01 5.53 8.37
N GLY A 229 -30.09 4.94 9.57
CA GLY A 229 -30.85 3.73 9.90
C GLY A 229 -30.02 2.46 10.05
N ILE A 230 -28.76 2.58 10.45
CA ILE A 230 -27.94 1.43 10.87
C ILE A 230 -28.13 1.17 12.37
N ASP A 231 -28.27 -0.09 12.73
CA ASP A 231 -28.34 -0.50 14.15
C ASP A 231 -27.04 -0.11 14.88
N PRO A 232 -27.08 0.60 16.02
CA PRO A 232 -25.90 0.97 16.80
C PRO A 232 -24.99 -0.20 17.15
N ALA A 233 -25.54 -1.41 17.35
CA ALA A 233 -24.77 -2.61 17.62
C ALA A 233 -23.91 -3.06 16.41
N ARG A 234 -24.23 -2.57 15.22
CA ARG A 234 -23.59 -2.88 13.94
C ARG A 234 -22.74 -1.73 13.41
N ILE A 235 -22.40 -0.76 14.25
CA ILE A 235 -21.53 0.35 13.91
C ILE A 235 -20.16 0.11 14.55
N PHE A 236 -19.09 0.22 13.73
CA PHE A 236 -17.70 0.07 14.15
C PHE A 236 -16.97 1.36 13.85
N ASP A 237 -16.25 1.86 14.85
CA ASP A 237 -15.47 3.09 14.76
C ASP A 237 -13.97 2.83 14.71
N PHE A 238 -13.22 3.87 14.48
CA PHE A 238 -11.78 3.91 14.57
C PHE A 238 -11.30 5.34 14.85
N ASP A 239 -10.06 5.49 15.30
CA ASP A 239 -9.46 6.76 15.70
C ASP A 239 -9.46 7.79 14.55
N GLU A 240 -9.87 9.02 14.83
CA GLU A 240 -9.89 10.12 13.84
C GLU A 240 -8.49 10.46 13.30
N GLY A 241 -7.43 10.22 14.06
CA GLY A 241 -6.03 10.37 13.64
C GLY A 241 -5.61 9.37 12.57
N VAL A 242 -6.46 8.40 12.20
CA VAL A 242 -6.20 7.46 11.12
C VAL A 242 -6.66 8.05 9.79
N GLY A 243 -5.71 8.34 8.91
CA GLY A 243 -5.99 8.79 7.55
C GLY A 243 -6.65 7.68 6.71
N GLY A 244 -7.56 8.05 5.77
CA GLY A 244 -8.33 7.09 4.97
C GLY A 244 -7.46 6.03 4.28
N ARG A 245 -6.40 6.44 3.57
CA ARG A 245 -5.48 5.52 2.86
C ARG A 245 -4.62 4.65 3.78
N TYR A 246 -4.57 4.93 5.09
CA TYR A 246 -3.87 4.15 6.11
C TYR A 246 -4.81 3.35 7.01
N SER A 247 -6.12 3.30 6.68
CA SER A 247 -7.15 2.78 7.59
C SER A 247 -7.37 1.26 7.52
N LEU A 248 -6.75 0.56 6.59
CA LEU A 248 -6.83 -0.91 6.43
C LEU A 248 -6.71 -1.66 7.78
N TRP A 249 -5.86 -1.19 8.67
CA TRP A 249 -5.53 -1.80 9.95
C TRP A 249 -6.60 -1.60 11.04
N SER A 250 -7.62 -0.79 10.76
CA SER A 250 -8.74 -0.45 11.66
C SER A 250 -9.97 -1.31 11.37
N ALA A 251 -11.13 -0.88 11.87
CA ALA A 251 -12.43 -1.45 11.51
C ALA A 251 -12.71 -1.45 9.99
N VAL A 252 -12.02 -0.62 9.20
CA VAL A 252 -12.07 -0.66 7.73
C VAL A 252 -11.63 -2.01 7.16
N GLY A 253 -10.77 -2.75 7.88
CA GLY A 253 -10.38 -4.12 7.55
C GLY A 253 -11.40 -5.19 7.91
N LEU A 254 -12.61 -4.86 8.38
CA LEU A 254 -13.63 -5.83 8.77
C LEU A 254 -13.95 -6.84 7.67
N SER A 255 -14.04 -6.40 6.42
CA SER A 255 -14.29 -7.29 5.27
C SER A 255 -13.15 -8.30 5.06
N VAL A 256 -11.90 -7.89 5.27
CA VAL A 256 -10.73 -8.77 5.24
C VAL A 256 -10.80 -9.78 6.38
N MET A 257 -11.05 -9.31 7.61
CA MET A 257 -11.17 -10.16 8.80
C MET A 257 -12.28 -11.22 8.63
N ILE A 258 -13.39 -10.86 8.02
CA ILE A 258 -14.45 -11.84 7.70
C ILE A 258 -13.98 -12.83 6.64
N ALA A 259 -13.20 -12.41 5.64
CA ALA A 259 -12.71 -13.28 4.59
C ALA A 259 -11.74 -14.35 5.10
N VAL A 260 -10.75 -13.95 5.91
CA VAL A 260 -9.61 -14.81 6.30
C VAL A 260 -9.62 -15.26 7.76
N GLY A 261 -10.53 -14.72 8.58
CA GLY A 261 -10.60 -14.96 10.02
C GLY A 261 -9.73 -14.00 10.85
N SER A 262 -10.14 -13.83 12.11
CA SER A 262 -9.47 -12.95 13.07
C SER A 262 -8.00 -13.34 13.28
N THR A 263 -7.70 -14.62 13.38
CA THR A 263 -6.32 -15.11 13.57
C THR A 263 -5.39 -14.75 12.40
N ALA A 264 -5.83 -14.92 11.15
CA ALA A 264 -5.02 -14.55 9.99
C ALA A 264 -4.89 -13.01 9.86
N PHE A 265 -5.93 -12.27 10.23
CA PHE A 265 -5.86 -10.82 10.30
C PHE A 265 -4.89 -10.33 11.39
N ASP A 266 -4.85 -11.00 12.56
CA ASP A 266 -3.86 -10.73 13.60
C ASP A 266 -2.42 -10.95 13.12
N GLN A 267 -2.17 -12.00 12.35
CA GLN A 267 -0.85 -12.25 11.74
C GLN A 267 -0.46 -11.16 10.74
N LEU A 268 -1.42 -10.62 9.98
CA LEU A 268 -1.19 -9.44 9.13
C LEU A 268 -0.78 -8.22 9.96
N LEU A 269 -1.45 -7.99 11.09
CA LEU A 269 -1.09 -6.92 12.02
C LEU A 269 0.29 -7.14 12.66
N ASP A 270 0.64 -8.38 12.99
CA ASP A 270 1.96 -8.73 13.55
C ASP A 270 3.09 -8.39 12.58
N GLY A 271 2.96 -8.78 11.31
CA GLY A 271 3.96 -8.44 10.28
C GLY A 271 4.10 -6.93 10.07
N ALA A 272 2.98 -6.21 10.07
CA ALA A 272 3.00 -4.75 9.96
C ALA A 272 3.61 -4.09 11.19
N HIS A 273 3.34 -4.61 12.40
CA HIS A 273 3.95 -4.12 13.65
C HIS A 273 5.46 -4.40 13.71
N ALA A 274 5.90 -5.56 13.23
CA ALA A 274 7.32 -5.86 13.13
C ALA A 274 8.05 -4.84 12.24
N MET A 275 7.46 -4.46 11.09
CA MET A 275 8.01 -3.41 10.23
C MET A 275 7.94 -2.02 10.88
N ASP A 276 6.90 -1.71 11.66
CA ASP A 276 6.84 -0.47 12.44
C ASP A 276 8.00 -0.38 13.43
N ASN A 277 8.27 -1.45 14.18
CA ASN A 277 9.39 -1.51 15.12
C ASN A 277 10.74 -1.37 14.39
N HIS A 278 10.89 -2.01 13.23
CA HIS A 278 12.07 -1.85 12.40
C HIS A 278 12.25 -0.40 11.93
N PHE A 279 11.16 0.25 11.48
CA PHE A 279 11.19 1.65 11.04
C PHE A 279 11.54 2.61 12.18
N GLU A 280 11.00 2.38 13.39
CA GLU A 280 11.25 3.23 14.56
C GLU A 280 12.68 3.09 15.10
N THR A 281 13.23 1.87 15.10
CA THR A 281 14.43 1.55 15.92
C THR A 281 15.68 1.23 15.13
N ALA A 282 15.57 0.77 13.86
CA ALA A 282 16.74 0.38 13.10
C ALA A 282 17.59 1.61 12.71
N PRO A 283 18.94 1.48 12.69
CA PRO A 283 19.82 2.51 12.14
C PRO A 283 19.44 2.82 10.68
N PHE A 284 19.47 4.07 10.25
CA PHE A 284 19.07 4.48 8.90
C PHE A 284 19.75 3.67 7.78
N ALA A 285 21.01 3.31 7.98
CA ALA A 285 21.78 2.53 7.00
C ALA A 285 21.27 1.09 6.78
N SER A 286 20.43 0.56 7.67
CA SER A 286 19.79 -0.76 7.55
C SER A 286 18.26 -0.68 7.60
N ASN A 287 17.69 0.51 7.73
CA ASN A 287 16.26 0.75 7.87
C ASN A 287 15.57 0.71 6.50
N ILE A 288 14.93 -0.40 6.16
CA ILE A 288 14.33 -0.63 4.84
C ILE A 288 13.36 0.49 4.42
N PRO A 289 12.37 0.91 5.24
CA PRO A 289 11.51 2.04 4.90
C PRO A 289 12.27 3.34 4.62
N VAL A 290 13.31 3.65 5.40
CA VAL A 290 14.14 4.83 5.17
C VAL A 290 14.91 4.72 3.85
N ILE A 291 15.56 3.58 3.59
CA ILE A 291 16.30 3.33 2.34
C ILE A 291 15.37 3.49 1.12
N MET A 292 14.21 2.83 1.14
CA MET A 292 13.25 2.93 0.03
C MET A 292 12.72 4.36 -0.16
N GLY A 293 12.47 5.07 0.93
CA GLY A 293 12.07 6.48 0.88
C GLY A 293 13.16 7.37 0.28
N LEU A 294 14.41 7.18 0.68
CA LEU A 294 15.56 7.91 0.15
C LEU A 294 15.82 7.61 -1.33
N LEU A 295 15.63 6.36 -1.78
CA LEU A 295 15.69 6.01 -3.19
C LEU A 295 14.62 6.76 -4.01
N ARG A 296 13.39 6.91 -3.48
CA ARG A 296 12.37 7.70 -4.16
C ARG A 296 12.75 9.18 -4.25
N VAL A 297 13.33 9.74 -3.20
CA VAL A 297 13.88 11.10 -3.21
C VAL A 297 15.01 11.21 -4.24
N TRP A 298 15.93 10.25 -4.28
CA TRP A 298 17.02 10.19 -5.26
C TRP A 298 16.50 10.21 -6.69
N HIS A 299 15.60 9.29 -7.02
CA HIS A 299 15.02 9.21 -8.37
C HIS A 299 14.19 10.44 -8.72
N ARG A 300 13.35 10.91 -7.81
CA ARG A 300 12.40 11.99 -8.13
C ARG A 300 13.03 13.38 -8.11
N SER A 301 13.80 13.69 -7.05
CA SER A 301 14.28 15.03 -6.81
C SER A 301 15.65 15.31 -7.44
N TYR A 302 16.48 14.29 -7.63
CA TYR A 302 17.84 14.47 -8.16
C TYR A 302 17.99 13.93 -9.58
N LEU A 303 17.48 12.73 -9.88
CA LEU A 303 17.56 12.16 -11.23
C LEU A 303 16.41 12.63 -12.14
N GLY A 304 15.38 13.29 -11.61
CA GLY A 304 14.28 13.85 -12.39
C GLY A 304 13.26 12.84 -12.92
N HIS A 305 13.30 11.59 -12.47
CA HIS A 305 12.38 10.55 -12.92
C HIS A 305 10.96 10.83 -12.44
N MET A 306 10.03 11.08 -13.37
CA MET A 306 8.67 11.52 -13.05
C MET A 306 7.78 10.36 -12.57
N ALA A 307 8.00 9.15 -13.06
CA ALA A 307 7.21 7.97 -12.76
C ALA A 307 8.03 6.95 -11.98
N TYR A 308 7.33 6.04 -11.28
CA TYR A 308 7.91 4.92 -10.55
C TYR A 308 6.97 3.71 -10.67
N GLY A 309 7.48 2.61 -11.18
CA GLY A 309 6.69 1.41 -11.43
C GLY A 309 6.72 0.42 -10.26
N ILE A 310 5.61 -0.29 -10.05
CA ILE A 310 5.52 -1.41 -9.11
C ILE A 310 5.01 -2.62 -9.88
N MET A 311 5.85 -3.64 -10.04
CA MET A 311 5.60 -4.82 -10.86
C MET A 311 5.58 -6.08 -9.98
N PRO A 312 4.44 -6.43 -9.36
CA PRO A 312 4.35 -7.65 -8.59
C PRO A 312 4.29 -8.87 -9.53
N TYR A 313 5.28 -9.74 -9.43
CA TYR A 313 5.26 -11.06 -10.07
C TYR A 313 4.53 -12.04 -9.14
N ASP A 314 3.30 -11.67 -8.83
CA ASP A 314 2.31 -12.44 -8.08
C ASP A 314 0.91 -11.93 -8.45
N GLN A 315 0.07 -12.78 -9.02
CA GLN A 315 -1.28 -12.41 -9.45
C GLN A 315 -2.16 -11.92 -8.27
N ARG A 316 -1.94 -12.44 -7.07
CA ARG A 316 -2.67 -12.02 -5.87
C ARG A 316 -2.33 -10.60 -5.43
N LEU A 317 -1.17 -10.08 -5.85
CA LEU A 317 -0.73 -8.70 -5.60
C LEU A 317 -1.03 -7.74 -6.78
N ALA A 318 -1.83 -8.14 -7.76
CA ALA A 318 -2.16 -7.30 -8.92
C ALA A 318 -2.78 -5.95 -8.56
N ARG A 319 -3.45 -5.83 -7.40
CA ARG A 319 -4.02 -4.57 -6.90
C ARG A 319 -3.02 -3.72 -6.08
N LEU A 320 -1.83 -4.22 -5.79
CA LEU A 320 -0.82 -3.50 -5.00
C LEU A 320 -0.44 -2.14 -5.63
N PRO A 321 -0.20 -2.03 -6.97
CA PRO A 321 0.08 -0.74 -7.58
C PRO A 321 -1.04 0.29 -7.35
N ALA A 322 -2.29 -0.10 -7.48
CA ALA A 322 -3.44 0.80 -7.27
C ALA A 322 -3.56 1.29 -5.82
N TRP A 323 -3.28 0.43 -4.84
CA TRP A 323 -3.21 0.84 -3.44
C TRP A 323 -2.03 1.77 -3.18
N ALA A 324 -0.85 1.46 -3.72
CA ALA A 324 0.35 2.29 -3.60
C ALA A 324 0.18 3.66 -4.27
N GLN A 325 -0.61 3.77 -5.35
CA GLN A 325 -0.97 5.06 -5.95
C GLN A 325 -1.57 6.01 -4.92
N GLN A 326 -2.56 5.56 -4.17
CA GLN A 326 -3.17 6.41 -3.16
C GLN A 326 -2.20 6.70 -2.00
N LEU A 327 -1.46 5.68 -1.53
CA LEU A 327 -0.47 5.87 -0.46
C LEU A 327 0.57 6.93 -0.82
N GLU A 328 1.12 6.89 -2.02
CA GLU A 328 2.20 7.78 -2.44
C GLU A 328 1.66 9.10 -3.00
N MET A 329 0.77 9.05 -4.00
CA MET A 329 0.38 10.22 -4.77
C MET A 329 -0.53 11.17 -3.99
N GLU A 330 -1.45 10.63 -3.17
CA GLU A 330 -2.27 11.47 -2.28
C GLU A 330 -1.44 12.04 -1.12
N SER A 331 -0.45 11.31 -0.62
CA SER A 331 0.44 11.80 0.45
C SER A 331 1.42 12.85 -0.04
N ASN A 332 2.12 12.58 -1.14
CA ASN A 332 3.27 13.36 -1.63
C ASN A 332 2.98 14.18 -2.88
N GLY A 333 1.82 14.00 -3.54
CA GLY A 333 1.39 14.80 -4.69
C GLY A 333 1.00 16.22 -4.29
N LYS A 334 1.95 16.98 -3.76
CA LYS A 334 1.77 18.33 -3.22
C LYS A 334 2.67 19.32 -3.98
N SER A 335 2.21 20.56 -4.10
CA SER A 335 2.96 21.67 -4.68
C SER A 335 3.53 22.64 -3.62
N VAL A 336 3.20 22.39 -2.36
CA VAL A 336 3.61 23.24 -1.23
C VAL A 336 4.19 22.41 -0.09
N THR A 337 5.07 23.04 0.69
CA THR A 337 5.55 22.49 1.95
C THR A 337 4.41 22.43 2.98
N ARG A 338 4.62 21.71 4.09
CA ARG A 338 3.68 21.69 5.23
C ARG A 338 3.40 23.08 5.86
N HIS A 339 4.20 24.11 5.53
CA HIS A 339 4.02 25.48 5.96
C HIS A 339 3.43 26.38 4.86
N GLY A 340 2.89 25.79 3.79
CA GLY A 340 2.22 26.51 2.69
C GLY A 340 3.16 27.22 1.72
N LYS A 341 4.48 27.04 1.81
CA LYS A 341 5.44 27.62 0.85
C LYS A 341 5.51 26.73 -0.40
N PRO A 342 5.64 27.31 -1.61
CA PRO A 342 5.89 26.51 -2.81
C PRO A 342 7.10 25.59 -2.63
N LEU A 343 7.04 24.41 -3.25
CA LEU A 343 8.17 23.50 -3.30
C LEU A 343 9.15 23.94 -4.39
N ASP A 344 10.44 23.90 -4.07
CA ASP A 344 11.52 24.16 -5.03
C ASP A 344 11.81 22.94 -5.91
N GLN A 345 11.37 21.75 -5.48
CA GLN A 345 11.54 20.48 -6.18
C GLN A 345 10.25 19.67 -6.14
N PRO A 346 9.96 18.86 -7.18
CA PRO A 346 8.77 18.02 -7.19
C PRO A 346 8.82 16.96 -6.08
N ALA A 347 7.70 16.78 -5.38
CA ALA A 347 7.51 15.74 -4.38
C ALA A 347 6.72 14.57 -4.98
N GLY A 348 7.12 13.36 -4.65
CA GLY A 348 6.46 12.12 -5.07
C GLY A 348 6.43 11.86 -6.57
N PRO A 349 6.68 10.64 -7.01
CA PRO A 349 6.52 10.23 -8.40
C PRO A 349 5.07 9.86 -8.73
N LEU A 350 4.75 9.75 -10.03
CA LEU A 350 3.59 9.05 -10.53
C LEU A 350 3.78 7.54 -10.28
N ILE A 351 2.99 6.93 -9.43
CA ILE A 351 2.99 5.48 -9.21
C ILE A 351 2.11 4.79 -10.23
N TRP A 352 2.61 3.71 -10.83
CA TRP A 352 1.88 2.87 -11.76
C TRP A 352 2.42 1.46 -11.75
N GLY A 353 1.76 0.53 -12.42
CA GLY A 353 2.25 -0.82 -12.57
C GLY A 353 1.14 -1.84 -12.80
N GLU A 354 1.56 -3.05 -13.09
CA GLU A 354 0.70 -4.20 -13.41
C GLU A 354 1.43 -5.47 -13.00
N ALA A 355 0.68 -6.55 -12.78
CA ALA A 355 1.27 -7.84 -12.45
C ALA A 355 2.14 -8.40 -13.59
N GLY A 356 3.34 -8.88 -13.26
CA GLY A 356 4.12 -9.76 -14.15
C GLY A 356 3.52 -11.18 -14.16
N VAL A 357 3.58 -11.90 -15.26
CA VAL A 357 4.25 -11.69 -16.56
C VAL A 357 3.39 -10.86 -17.53
N ASN A 358 2.13 -10.59 -17.19
CA ASN A 358 1.18 -9.88 -18.08
C ASN A 358 1.72 -8.53 -18.53
N SER A 359 2.31 -7.77 -17.60
CA SER A 359 2.95 -6.48 -17.87
C SER A 359 4.02 -6.52 -18.97
N GLN A 360 4.78 -7.64 -19.09
CA GLN A 360 5.79 -7.82 -20.16
C GLN A 360 5.17 -7.77 -21.55
N HIS A 361 3.95 -8.25 -21.70
CA HIS A 361 3.21 -8.29 -22.96
C HIS A 361 2.38 -7.02 -23.23
N SER A 362 2.42 -6.07 -22.30
CA SER A 362 1.68 -4.80 -22.38
C SER A 362 2.60 -3.61 -22.66
N PHE A 363 3.53 -3.31 -21.75
CA PHE A 363 4.30 -2.07 -21.78
C PHE A 363 5.82 -2.22 -21.57
N PHE A 364 6.35 -3.42 -21.37
CA PHE A 364 7.80 -3.61 -21.17
C PHE A 364 8.62 -3.22 -22.38
N GLN A 365 8.08 -3.31 -23.59
CA GLN A 365 8.78 -2.78 -24.77
C GLN A 365 9.10 -1.29 -24.59
N TRP A 366 8.16 -0.50 -24.04
CA TRP A 366 8.41 0.90 -23.76
C TRP A 366 9.49 1.08 -22.68
N LEU A 367 9.48 0.28 -21.62
CA LEU A 367 10.53 0.32 -20.58
C LEU A 367 11.92 0.01 -21.13
N HIS A 368 12.03 -0.89 -22.13
CA HIS A 368 13.30 -1.27 -22.76
C HIS A 368 13.78 -0.28 -23.82
N GLN A 369 12.88 0.44 -24.50
CA GLN A 369 13.23 1.19 -25.70
C GLN A 369 12.95 2.70 -25.63
N SER A 370 12.22 3.17 -24.61
CA SER A 370 12.00 4.60 -24.41
C SER A 370 13.30 5.32 -24.03
N VAL A 371 13.38 6.59 -24.39
CA VAL A 371 14.42 7.50 -23.87
C VAL A 371 14.15 7.93 -22.42
N ASP A 372 12.89 7.80 -21.98
CA ASP A 372 12.52 8.11 -20.61
C ASP A 372 12.90 6.93 -19.68
N ILE A 373 13.49 7.26 -18.54
CA ILE A 373 13.86 6.27 -17.53
C ILE A 373 12.79 6.23 -16.46
N VAL A 374 12.30 5.03 -16.17
CA VAL A 374 11.37 4.77 -15.06
C VAL A 374 11.97 3.71 -14.14
N PRO A 375 12.33 4.08 -12.90
CA PRO A 375 12.69 3.09 -11.89
C PRO A 375 11.49 2.20 -11.56
N ILE A 376 11.74 0.92 -11.31
CA ILE A 376 10.70 -0.04 -10.98
C ILE A 376 11.09 -0.91 -9.78
N ASP A 377 10.10 -1.24 -8.96
CA ASP A 377 10.18 -2.30 -7.98
C ASP A 377 9.60 -3.58 -8.59
N ILE A 378 10.39 -4.63 -8.67
CA ILE A 378 9.94 -5.97 -9.04
C ILE A 378 9.77 -6.78 -7.76
N LEU A 379 8.53 -7.18 -7.46
CA LEU A 379 8.22 -7.96 -6.27
C LEU A 379 8.02 -9.43 -6.65
N ILE A 380 8.67 -10.32 -5.90
CA ILE A 380 8.57 -11.76 -6.11
C ILE A 380 8.55 -12.50 -4.78
N ALA A 381 7.63 -13.46 -4.65
CA ALA A 381 7.63 -14.40 -3.54
C ALA A 381 8.69 -15.49 -3.77
N ARG A 382 9.52 -15.78 -2.75
CA ARG A 382 10.52 -16.87 -2.82
C ARG A 382 9.87 -18.25 -2.91
N LYS A 383 8.68 -18.39 -2.35
CA LYS A 383 7.87 -19.62 -2.39
C LYS A 383 6.42 -19.28 -2.66
N PRO A 384 5.71 -20.04 -3.46
CA PRO A 384 4.28 -19.85 -3.65
C PRO A 384 3.54 -20.25 -2.37
N ALA A 385 2.59 -19.41 -1.93
CA ALA A 385 1.74 -19.73 -0.79
C ALA A 385 0.55 -20.57 -1.22
N ASN A 386 0.23 -21.62 -0.42
CA ASN A 386 -1.01 -22.41 -0.55
C ASN A 386 -1.27 -22.97 -1.95
N LEU A 387 -0.21 -23.39 -2.65
CA LEU A 387 -0.37 -24.22 -3.83
C LEU A 387 -0.50 -25.69 -3.42
N LEU A 388 -1.35 -26.41 -4.14
CA LEU A 388 -1.38 -27.85 -4.09
C LEU A 388 0.05 -28.37 -4.34
N GLY A 389 0.52 -29.32 -3.56
CA GLY A 389 1.91 -29.80 -3.55
C GLY A 389 2.40 -30.49 -4.84
N ASP A 390 1.84 -30.10 -5.98
CA ASP A 390 2.14 -30.61 -7.31
C ASP A 390 3.40 -29.96 -7.89
N VAL A 391 4.29 -30.76 -8.42
CA VAL A 391 5.54 -30.36 -9.08
C VAL A 391 5.29 -29.36 -10.22
N ALA A 392 4.17 -29.51 -10.95
CA ALA A 392 3.82 -28.62 -12.06
C ALA A 392 3.58 -27.17 -11.59
N TRP A 393 2.90 -26.97 -10.45
CA TRP A 393 2.68 -25.63 -9.88
C TRP A 393 3.97 -24.99 -9.39
N GLN A 394 4.86 -25.78 -8.80
CA GLN A 394 6.19 -25.30 -8.40
C GLN A 394 7.05 -24.92 -9.61
N ALA A 395 6.97 -25.67 -10.71
CA ALA A 395 7.65 -25.35 -11.96
C ALA A 395 7.13 -24.04 -12.58
N SER A 396 5.81 -23.82 -12.54
CA SER A 396 5.19 -22.57 -13.00
C SER A 396 5.65 -21.36 -12.18
N HIS A 397 5.71 -21.50 -10.85
CA HIS A 397 6.25 -20.45 -9.98
C HIS A 397 7.73 -20.16 -10.24
N LYS A 398 8.54 -21.20 -10.46
CA LYS A 398 9.95 -21.04 -10.84
C LYS A 398 10.09 -20.29 -12.17
N THR A 399 9.22 -20.57 -13.14
CA THR A 399 9.19 -19.84 -14.42
C THR A 399 8.86 -18.37 -14.20
N LEU A 400 7.87 -18.07 -13.36
CA LEU A 400 7.53 -16.70 -12.97
C LEU A 400 8.73 -15.98 -12.34
N ALA A 401 9.42 -16.64 -11.40
CA ALA A 401 10.60 -16.11 -10.73
C ALA A 401 11.75 -15.82 -11.70
N ILE A 402 12.03 -16.73 -12.62
CA ILE A 402 13.05 -16.55 -13.65
C ILE A 402 12.72 -15.34 -14.53
N ASN A 403 11.46 -15.17 -14.93
CA ASN A 403 11.04 -14.01 -15.71
C ASN A 403 11.26 -12.69 -14.94
N ALA A 404 10.90 -12.64 -13.65
CA ALA A 404 11.11 -11.45 -12.82
C ALA A 404 12.59 -11.04 -12.76
N VAL A 405 13.47 -12.00 -12.46
CA VAL A 405 14.92 -11.75 -12.36
C VAL A 405 15.53 -11.41 -13.72
N ALA A 406 15.13 -12.11 -14.79
CA ALA A 406 15.60 -11.84 -16.14
C ALA A 406 15.21 -10.43 -16.60
N GLN A 407 14.00 -9.97 -16.30
CA GLN A 407 13.57 -8.60 -16.63
C GLN A 407 14.31 -7.56 -15.80
N ALA A 408 14.54 -7.79 -14.51
CA ALA A 408 15.33 -6.90 -13.68
C ALA A 408 16.76 -6.73 -14.25
N GLU A 409 17.40 -7.83 -14.65
CA GLU A 409 18.73 -7.81 -15.26
C GLU A 409 18.71 -7.13 -16.64
N ALA A 410 17.80 -7.50 -17.52
CA ALA A 410 17.72 -6.95 -18.87
C ALA A 410 17.47 -5.44 -18.87
N LEU A 411 16.60 -4.92 -17.99
CA LEU A 411 16.34 -3.50 -17.86
C LEU A 411 17.56 -2.74 -17.29
N ALA A 412 18.29 -3.33 -16.36
CA ALA A 412 19.45 -2.69 -15.75
C ALA A 412 20.70 -2.71 -16.67
N VAL A 413 20.93 -3.82 -17.37
CA VAL A 413 22.14 -4.03 -18.19
C VAL A 413 21.95 -3.55 -19.63
N GLY A 414 20.75 -3.73 -20.20
CA GLY A 414 20.48 -3.40 -21.60
C GLY A 414 21.34 -4.19 -22.61
N VAL A 415 21.35 -3.77 -23.86
CA VAL A 415 22.15 -4.33 -24.94
C VAL A 415 23.11 -3.27 -25.49
N GLU A 416 24.35 -3.63 -25.85
CA GLU A 416 25.25 -2.71 -26.55
C GLU A 416 24.79 -2.52 -27.99
N HIS A 417 24.77 -1.27 -28.44
CA HIS A 417 24.29 -0.88 -29.78
C HIS A 417 25.26 -1.26 -30.91
N VAL A 418 25.78 -2.46 -30.92
CA VAL A 418 26.64 -2.88 -32.05
C VAL A 418 25.81 -3.49 -33.19
N ASP A 419 24.61 -4.00 -32.91
CA ASP A 419 23.77 -4.72 -33.90
C ASP A 419 22.27 -4.53 -33.65
N ALA A 420 21.81 -3.31 -33.37
CA ALA A 420 20.35 -3.07 -33.40
C ALA A 420 19.90 -3.00 -34.88
N PRO A 421 18.87 -3.79 -35.28
CA PRO A 421 18.34 -3.75 -36.63
C PRO A 421 17.69 -2.41 -36.98
#